data_34314dccfaae68d9daf4eee6f705fd8f
#
_entry.id   34314dccfaae68d9daf4eee6f705fd8f
#
_cell.length_a   1.000
_cell.length_b   1.000
_cell.length_c   1.000
_cell.angle_alpha   90.00
_cell.angle_beta   90.00
_cell.angle_gamma   90.00
#
_symmetry.space_group_name_H-M   'P 1'
#
loop_
_entity.id
_entity.type
_entity.pdbx_description
1 polymer ?
#
loop_
_entity_poly.entity_id
_entity_poly.type
_entity_poly.pdbx_seq_one_letter_code
_entity_poly.pdbx_strand_id
1 'polypeptide(L)'
;DFHVSENIEVITCGEHGTEEQLFKIAGRFLARHFNYHKPVWEALLVQGLDTPKGTRSALMIKIHHCFSDGQGMIQSYHAALTAMSKDMGIREVQQWVDIGKKRAADKRTSRRTQRSFTKTIAHTFYTGKQLYLRKRKSFVYRNPKAARASGRLYCHSDGVSMAAIKLIREAFKTDDVIYTLNDVVVTILNRAMCVTANRMYSGN
;
A
#
# COMPACT_ATOMS: atom_id res chain seq x y z
N ASP A 1 11.58 16.57 -25.55
CA ASP A 1 11.86 16.97 -24.15
C ASP A 1 10.59 16.75 -23.31
N PHE A 2 10.73 16.21 -22.11
CA PHE A 2 9.65 15.96 -21.18
C PHE A 2 9.74 16.98 -20.03
N HIS A 3 8.64 17.66 -19.75
CA HIS A 3 8.51 18.54 -18.59
C HIS A 3 7.72 17.84 -17.48
N VAL A 4 8.27 17.82 -16.27
CA VAL A 4 7.66 17.17 -15.09
C VAL A 4 6.23 17.67 -14.84
N SER A 5 5.96 18.93 -15.07
CA SER A 5 4.64 19.55 -14.95
C SER A 5 3.56 18.90 -15.82
N GLU A 6 3.93 18.23 -16.91
CA GLU A 6 2.98 17.56 -17.79
C GLU A 6 2.31 16.30 -17.15
N ASN A 7 2.89 15.78 -16.09
CA ASN A 7 2.37 14.65 -15.33
C ASN A 7 1.76 15.07 -13.98
N ILE A 8 1.65 16.38 -13.75
CA ILE A 8 1.10 16.92 -12.50
C ILE A 8 -0.17 17.70 -12.83
N GLU A 9 -1.27 17.32 -12.19
CA GLU A 9 -2.56 17.99 -12.30
C GLU A 9 -2.93 18.56 -10.94
N VAL A 10 -3.51 19.76 -10.94
CA VAL A 10 -4.02 20.42 -9.73
C VAL A 10 -5.50 20.68 -9.92
N ILE A 11 -6.31 20.24 -8.98
CA ILE A 11 -7.76 20.49 -8.98
C ILE A 11 -8.19 21.04 -7.62
N THR A 12 -9.28 21.81 -7.63
CA THR A 12 -9.88 22.36 -6.42
C THR A 12 -11.28 21.78 -6.23
N CYS A 13 -11.58 21.32 -5.02
CA CYS A 13 -12.89 20.76 -4.67
C CYS A 13 -14.00 21.80 -4.46
N GLY A 14 -13.78 23.10 -4.78
CA GLY A 14 -14.69 24.18 -4.44
C GLY A 14 -14.61 24.56 -2.95
N GLU A 15 -15.65 25.26 -2.45
CA GLU A 15 -15.62 25.82 -1.08
C GLU A 15 -15.74 24.79 0.04
N HIS A 16 -16.27 23.59 -0.23
CA HIS A 16 -16.52 22.55 0.79
C HIS A 16 -16.23 21.16 0.24
N GLY A 17 -14.95 20.87 0.02
CA GLY A 17 -14.51 19.57 -0.49
C GLY A 17 -14.65 18.45 0.56
N THR A 18 -15.54 17.50 0.34
CA THR A 18 -15.77 16.37 1.24
C THR A 18 -14.85 15.18 0.95
N GLU A 19 -14.68 14.30 1.93
CA GLU A 19 -13.96 13.04 1.77
C GLU A 19 -14.60 12.13 0.68
N GLU A 20 -15.93 12.14 0.58
CA GLU A 20 -16.64 11.41 -0.47
C GLU A 20 -16.28 11.92 -1.88
N GLN A 21 -16.18 13.24 -2.04
CA GLN A 21 -15.72 13.84 -3.30
C GLN A 21 -14.27 13.44 -3.61
N LEU A 22 -13.39 13.44 -2.59
CA LEU A 22 -12.02 12.98 -2.73
C LEU A 22 -11.97 11.53 -3.22
N PHE A 23 -12.80 10.63 -2.69
CA PHE A 23 -12.84 9.23 -3.13
C PHE A 23 -13.35 9.07 -4.56
N LYS A 24 -14.34 9.86 -4.97
CA LYS A 24 -14.81 9.89 -6.36
C LYS A 24 -13.70 10.35 -7.33
N ILE A 25 -12.95 11.38 -6.92
CA ILE A 25 -11.79 11.88 -7.67
C ILE A 25 -10.70 10.80 -7.75
N ALA A 26 -10.36 10.18 -6.62
CA ALA A 26 -9.38 9.09 -6.55
C ALA A 26 -9.76 7.91 -7.46
N GLY A 27 -11.03 7.51 -7.45
CA GLY A 27 -11.55 6.44 -8.31
C GLY A 27 -11.37 6.76 -9.79
N ARG A 28 -11.71 7.97 -10.22
CA ARG A 28 -11.52 8.43 -11.62
C ARG A 28 -10.04 8.51 -11.98
N PHE A 29 -9.21 9.06 -11.12
CA PHE A 29 -7.77 9.17 -11.32
C PHE A 29 -7.11 7.79 -11.46
N LEU A 30 -7.49 6.82 -10.63
CA LEU A 30 -6.99 5.45 -10.68
C LEU A 30 -7.50 4.66 -11.89
N ALA A 31 -8.70 4.99 -12.40
CA ALA A 31 -9.29 4.32 -13.56
C ALA A 31 -8.68 4.80 -14.89
N ARG A 32 -8.15 6.01 -14.93
CA ARG A 32 -7.53 6.60 -16.11
C ARG A 32 -6.31 5.78 -16.54
N HIS A 33 -6.18 5.47 -17.82
CA HIS A 33 -5.01 4.81 -18.37
C HIS A 33 -3.82 5.77 -18.42
N PHE A 34 -2.60 5.21 -18.31
CA PHE A 34 -1.39 6.00 -18.53
C PHE A 34 -1.23 6.36 -20.00
N ASN A 35 -0.67 7.54 -20.25
CA ASN A 35 -0.13 7.87 -21.55
C ASN A 35 1.27 7.26 -21.68
N TYR A 36 1.42 6.19 -22.46
CA TYR A 36 2.69 5.47 -22.63
C TYR A 36 3.73 6.23 -23.47
N HIS A 37 3.39 7.39 -24.02
CA HIS A 37 4.36 8.29 -24.67
C HIS A 37 5.08 9.21 -23.67
N LYS A 38 4.69 9.14 -22.39
CA LYS A 38 5.28 9.88 -21.27
C LYS A 38 5.76 8.92 -20.18
N PRO A 39 6.59 9.37 -19.25
CA PRO A 39 6.91 8.58 -18.06
C PRO A 39 5.64 8.14 -17.33
N VAL A 40 5.56 6.84 -17.02
CA VAL A 40 4.33 6.18 -16.54
C VAL A 40 4.10 6.40 -15.03
N TRP A 41 4.09 7.64 -14.64
CA TRP A 41 3.65 8.13 -13.34
C TRP A 41 2.80 9.38 -13.53
N GLU A 42 1.89 9.64 -12.64
CA GLU A 42 1.03 10.83 -12.64
C GLU A 42 0.81 11.26 -11.19
N ALA A 43 0.76 12.57 -10.95
CA ALA A 43 0.43 13.15 -9.67
C ALA A 43 -0.81 14.04 -9.79
N LEU A 44 -1.68 13.99 -8.80
CA LEU A 44 -2.86 14.81 -8.70
C LEU A 44 -2.89 15.48 -7.32
N LEU A 45 -2.81 16.81 -7.30
CA LEU A 45 -2.99 17.61 -6.09
C LEU A 45 -4.45 18.08 -6.02
N VAL A 46 -5.16 17.64 -4.99
CA VAL A 46 -6.53 18.05 -4.71
C VAL A 46 -6.51 19.06 -3.58
N GLN A 47 -7.00 20.26 -3.83
CA GLN A 47 -7.04 21.37 -2.87
C GLN A 47 -8.49 21.63 -2.40
N GLY A 48 -8.63 22.31 -1.27
CA GLY A 48 -9.93 22.74 -0.76
C GLY A 48 -10.73 21.61 -0.09
N LEU A 49 -10.07 20.66 0.55
CA LEU A 49 -10.72 19.60 1.32
C LEU A 49 -11.05 20.10 2.74
N ASP A 50 -12.31 20.07 3.11
CA ASP A 50 -12.73 20.36 4.48
C ASP A 50 -12.56 19.14 5.36
N THR A 51 -11.79 19.31 6.42
CA THR A 51 -11.56 18.28 7.42
C THR A 51 -11.84 18.85 8.82
N PRO A 52 -12.07 18.03 9.84
CA PRO A 52 -12.21 18.50 11.22
C PRO A 52 -11.02 19.32 11.74
N LYS A 53 -9.88 19.25 11.03
CA LYS A 53 -8.65 19.98 11.35
C LYS A 53 -8.42 21.21 10.45
N GLY A 54 -9.44 21.67 9.75
CA GLY A 54 -9.40 22.76 8.81
C GLY A 54 -9.18 22.33 7.35
N THR A 55 -9.10 23.32 6.45
CA THR A 55 -8.93 23.07 5.02
C THR A 55 -7.57 22.43 4.72
N ARG A 56 -7.58 21.36 3.95
CA ARG A 56 -6.41 20.55 3.62
C ARG A 56 -6.29 20.31 2.12
N SER A 57 -5.15 19.80 1.72
CA SER A 57 -4.91 19.29 0.39
C SER A 57 -4.52 17.82 0.46
N ALA A 58 -4.86 17.07 -0.60
CA ALA A 58 -4.46 15.68 -0.75
C ALA A 58 -3.60 15.53 -2.02
N LEU A 59 -2.45 14.87 -1.89
CA LEU A 59 -1.61 14.48 -3.01
C LEU A 59 -1.82 13.00 -3.32
N MET A 60 -2.25 12.71 -4.54
CA MET A 60 -2.35 11.37 -5.07
C MET A 60 -1.25 11.13 -6.07
N ILE A 61 -0.56 10.00 -5.97
CA ILE A 61 0.49 9.61 -6.91
C ILE A 61 0.13 8.23 -7.45
N LYS A 62 0.11 8.11 -8.77
CA LYS A 62 -0.12 6.87 -9.49
C LYS A 62 1.14 6.54 -10.28
N ILE A 63 1.66 5.33 -10.09
CA ILE A 63 2.90 4.88 -10.73
C ILE A 63 2.66 3.48 -11.31
N HIS A 64 3.12 3.27 -12.53
CA HIS A 64 3.07 1.94 -13.15
C HIS A 64 4.16 1.03 -12.58
N HIS A 65 3.84 -0.24 -12.36
CA HIS A 65 4.77 -1.20 -11.75
C HIS A 65 6.06 -1.47 -12.54
N CYS A 66 6.09 -1.14 -13.83
CA CYS A 66 7.34 -1.22 -14.62
C CYS A 66 8.38 -0.17 -14.18
N PHE A 67 7.96 0.91 -13.50
CA PHE A 67 8.83 1.97 -13.03
C PHE A 67 9.56 1.56 -11.75
N SER A 68 8.84 0.95 -10.81
CA SER A 68 9.41 0.49 -9.54
C SER A 68 8.48 -0.52 -8.85
N ASP A 69 9.04 -1.37 -8.01
CA ASP A 69 8.27 -2.15 -7.06
C ASP A 69 7.89 -1.33 -5.81
N GLY A 70 7.06 -1.88 -4.94
CA GLY A 70 6.60 -1.17 -3.75
C GLY A 70 7.74 -0.76 -2.79
N GLN A 71 8.82 -1.53 -2.74
CA GLN A 71 9.99 -1.20 -1.92
C GLN A 71 10.80 -0.04 -2.52
N GLY A 72 11.02 -0.07 -3.82
CA GLY A 72 11.69 1.02 -4.55
C GLY A 72 10.90 2.32 -4.47
N MET A 73 9.57 2.25 -4.59
CA MET A 73 8.70 3.42 -4.40
C MET A 73 8.83 4.05 -3.01
N ILE A 74 8.80 3.24 -1.95
CA ILE A 74 8.96 3.73 -0.58
C ILE A 74 10.34 4.38 -0.41
N GLN A 75 11.40 3.79 -0.96
CA GLN A 75 12.75 4.35 -0.90
C GLN A 75 12.84 5.69 -1.65
N SER A 76 12.27 5.78 -2.85
CA SER A 76 12.24 7.01 -3.65
C SER A 76 11.46 8.11 -2.94
N TYR A 77 10.31 7.76 -2.35
CA TYR A 77 9.51 8.69 -1.56
C TYR A 77 10.27 9.21 -0.33
N HIS A 78 10.95 8.31 0.41
CA HIS A 78 11.80 8.71 1.52
C HIS A 78 12.96 9.63 1.09
N ALA A 79 13.57 9.35 -0.06
CA ALA A 79 14.64 10.20 -0.60
C ALA A 79 14.10 11.60 -0.95
N ALA A 80 12.96 11.68 -1.62
CA ALA A 80 12.31 12.94 -1.96
C ALA A 80 11.93 13.74 -0.70
N LEU A 81 11.28 13.11 0.28
CA LEU A 81 10.95 13.76 1.56
C LEU A 81 12.20 14.24 2.30
N THR A 82 13.31 13.50 2.25
CA THR A 82 14.57 13.91 2.87
C THR A 82 15.14 15.16 2.21
N ALA A 83 15.13 15.22 0.88
CA ALA A 83 15.57 16.39 0.15
C ALA A 83 14.71 17.61 0.51
N MET A 84 13.38 17.47 0.41
CA MET A 84 12.43 18.53 0.75
C MET A 84 12.57 19.00 2.21
N SER A 85 12.80 18.11 3.17
CA SER A 85 12.90 18.48 4.58
C SER A 85 14.16 19.30 4.89
N LYS A 86 15.25 19.06 4.16
CA LYS A 86 16.46 19.88 4.26
C LYS A 86 16.22 21.29 3.77
N ASP A 87 15.54 21.40 2.62
CA ASP A 87 15.28 22.70 1.97
C ASP A 87 14.25 23.53 2.74
N MET A 88 13.23 22.87 3.32
CA MET A 88 12.13 23.52 4.03
C MET A 88 12.31 23.57 5.56
N GLY A 89 13.35 22.99 6.12
CA GLY A 89 13.61 22.98 7.57
C GLY A 89 12.58 22.20 8.40
N ILE A 90 11.86 21.26 7.79
CA ILE A 90 10.76 20.50 8.44
C ILE A 90 11.36 19.37 9.30
N ARG A 91 11.54 19.62 10.60
CA ARG A 91 12.13 18.67 11.56
C ARG A 91 11.38 17.35 11.67
N GLU A 92 10.05 17.38 11.58
CA GLU A 92 9.21 16.17 11.70
C GLU A 92 9.48 15.17 10.57
N VAL A 93 9.64 15.66 9.34
CA VAL A 93 9.96 14.80 8.19
C VAL A 93 11.36 14.19 8.36
N GLN A 94 12.33 14.94 8.88
CA GLN A 94 13.68 14.45 9.14
C GLN A 94 13.68 13.30 10.16
N GLN A 95 12.88 13.41 11.23
CA GLN A 95 12.73 12.33 12.22
C GLN A 95 12.19 11.04 11.60
N TRP A 96 11.20 11.13 10.72
CA TRP A 96 10.65 9.96 10.02
C TRP A 96 11.69 9.28 9.12
N VAL A 97 12.49 10.07 8.43
CA VAL A 97 13.57 9.58 7.58
C VAL A 97 14.63 8.85 8.39
N ASP A 98 15.04 9.42 9.53
CA ASP A 98 16.07 8.84 10.39
C ASP A 98 15.62 7.53 11.03
N ILE A 99 14.35 7.43 11.43
CA ILE A 99 13.73 6.17 11.89
C ILE A 99 13.76 5.13 10.75
N GLY A 100 13.45 5.52 9.53
CA GLY A 100 13.50 4.65 8.35
C GLY A 100 14.91 4.11 8.08
N LYS A 101 15.92 4.97 8.12
CA LYS A 101 17.34 4.60 7.94
C LYS A 101 17.83 3.66 9.02
N LYS A 102 17.51 3.92 10.29
CA LYS A 102 17.88 3.07 11.42
C LYS A 102 17.29 1.66 11.25
N ARG A 103 16.01 1.56 10.90
CA ARG A 103 15.34 0.26 10.66
C ARG A 103 15.94 -0.49 9.47
N ALA A 104 16.37 0.19 8.41
CA ALA A 104 17.02 -0.43 7.27
C ALA A 104 18.41 -0.97 7.62
N ALA A 105 19.18 -0.26 8.47
CA ALA A 105 20.47 -0.71 9.00
C ALA A 105 20.32 -1.95 9.89
N ASP A 106 19.35 -1.94 10.81
CA ASP A 106 19.07 -3.06 11.72
C ASP A 106 18.65 -4.33 10.94
N LYS A 107 17.89 -4.19 9.84
CA LYS A 107 17.53 -5.30 8.96
C LYS A 107 18.72 -5.86 8.18
N ARG A 108 19.71 -5.05 7.82
CA ARG A 108 20.92 -5.53 7.13
C ARG A 108 21.79 -6.40 8.02
N THR A 109 21.90 -6.06 9.31
CA THR A 109 22.63 -6.86 10.29
C THR A 109 21.93 -8.17 10.62
N SER A 110 20.60 -8.18 10.72
CA SER A 110 19.81 -9.37 11.02
C SER A 110 19.70 -10.37 9.85
N ARG A 111 19.84 -9.92 8.59
CA ARG A 111 19.71 -10.79 7.40
C ARG A 111 20.95 -11.63 7.06
N ARG A 112 22.03 -11.54 7.82
CA ARG A 112 23.27 -12.28 7.55
C ARG A 112 23.26 -13.71 8.10
N THR A 113 22.12 -14.29 8.43
CA THR A 113 21.99 -15.71 8.62
C THR A 113 22.06 -16.39 7.25
N GLN A 114 23.20 -16.98 7.01
CA GLN A 114 23.55 -17.75 5.82
C GLN A 114 22.51 -18.85 5.60
N ARG A 115 21.51 -18.60 4.76
CA ARG A 115 20.57 -19.64 4.34
C ARG A 115 21.37 -20.69 3.60
N SER A 116 21.42 -21.92 4.13
CA SER A 116 22.05 -23.04 3.45
C SER A 116 21.47 -23.16 2.03
N PHE A 117 22.37 -23.26 1.03
CA PHE A 117 22.02 -23.40 -0.38
C PHE A 117 21.02 -24.54 -0.62
N THR A 118 21.20 -25.66 0.08
CA THR A 118 20.28 -26.81 0.04
C THR A 118 18.86 -26.48 0.52
N LYS A 119 18.73 -25.70 1.60
CA LYS A 119 17.41 -25.24 2.09
C LYS A 119 16.73 -24.29 1.11
N THR A 120 17.50 -23.45 0.41
CA THR A 120 16.97 -22.54 -0.62
C THR A 120 16.42 -23.33 -1.81
N ILE A 121 17.17 -24.31 -2.32
CA ILE A 121 16.71 -25.19 -3.42
C ILE A 121 15.46 -25.97 -3.01
N ALA A 122 15.46 -26.61 -1.85
CA ALA A 122 14.30 -27.36 -1.36
C ALA A 122 13.07 -26.47 -1.22
N HIS A 123 13.22 -25.23 -0.72
CA HIS A 123 12.13 -24.28 -0.60
C HIS A 123 11.62 -23.82 -1.98
N THR A 124 12.50 -23.60 -2.95
CA THR A 124 12.12 -23.22 -4.32
C THR A 124 11.34 -24.35 -5.00
N PHE A 125 11.80 -25.60 -4.85
CA PHE A 125 11.08 -26.76 -5.38
C PHE A 125 9.72 -26.95 -4.70
N TYR A 126 9.64 -26.82 -3.39
CA TYR A 126 8.37 -26.89 -2.64
C TYR A 126 7.41 -25.80 -3.08
N THR A 127 7.88 -24.57 -3.20
CA THR A 127 7.08 -23.43 -3.64
C THR A 127 6.62 -23.62 -5.09
N GLY A 128 7.49 -24.06 -5.99
CA GLY A 128 7.15 -24.43 -7.36
C GLY A 128 6.05 -25.49 -7.43
N LYS A 129 6.18 -26.56 -6.68
CA LYS A 129 5.15 -27.62 -6.56
C LYS A 129 3.80 -27.05 -6.06
N GLN A 130 3.82 -26.20 -5.04
CA GLN A 130 2.59 -25.57 -4.52
C GLN A 130 1.96 -24.62 -5.55
N LEU A 131 2.77 -23.90 -6.34
CA LEU A 131 2.29 -22.97 -7.35
C LEU A 131 1.68 -23.66 -8.57
N TYR A 132 2.30 -24.75 -9.05
CA TYR A 132 1.93 -25.38 -10.31
C TYR A 132 1.06 -26.61 -10.18
N LEU A 133 1.20 -27.41 -9.12
CA LEU A 133 0.51 -28.69 -8.97
C LEU A 133 -0.73 -28.64 -8.07
N ARG A 134 -0.86 -27.61 -7.23
CA ARG A 134 -2.02 -27.48 -6.36
C ARG A 134 -3.15 -26.81 -7.11
N LYS A 135 -4.26 -27.53 -7.36
CA LYS A 135 -5.51 -26.93 -7.83
C LYS A 135 -5.93 -25.84 -6.84
N ARG A 136 -5.75 -24.58 -7.22
CA ARG A 136 -6.16 -23.45 -6.40
C ARG A 136 -7.66 -23.29 -6.52
N LYS A 137 -8.37 -23.50 -5.45
CA LYS A 137 -9.73 -22.99 -5.33
C LYS A 137 -9.59 -21.48 -5.19
N SER A 138 -9.97 -20.71 -6.23
CA SER A 138 -9.97 -19.26 -6.13
C SER A 138 -11.02 -18.85 -5.10
N PHE A 139 -10.58 -18.13 -4.08
CA PHE A 139 -11.45 -17.57 -3.06
C PHE A 139 -12.13 -16.28 -3.55
N VAL A 140 -11.66 -15.71 -4.65
CA VAL A 140 -12.23 -14.49 -5.21
C VAL A 140 -13.54 -14.85 -5.87
N TYR A 141 -14.65 -14.49 -5.21
CA TYR A 141 -15.97 -14.57 -5.81
C TYR A 141 -16.02 -13.66 -7.03
N ARG A 142 -16.03 -14.28 -8.19
CA ARG A 142 -16.25 -13.59 -9.46
C ARG A 142 -17.66 -13.91 -9.90
N ASN A 143 -18.58 -12.97 -9.73
CA ASN A 143 -19.89 -13.12 -10.36
C ASN A 143 -19.74 -13.03 -11.88
N PRO A 144 -19.85 -14.14 -12.63
CA PRO A 144 -19.67 -14.14 -14.07
C PRO A 144 -20.77 -13.36 -14.80
N LYS A 145 -21.91 -13.12 -14.13
CA LYS A 145 -23.06 -12.38 -14.67
C LYS A 145 -23.01 -10.88 -14.34
N ALA A 146 -22.13 -10.46 -13.43
CA ALA A 146 -21.98 -9.03 -13.15
C ALA A 146 -21.23 -8.36 -14.30
N ALA A 147 -21.85 -7.32 -14.87
CA ALA A 147 -21.15 -6.43 -15.79
C ALA A 147 -19.88 -5.91 -15.11
N ARG A 148 -18.76 -5.90 -15.84
CA ARG A 148 -17.54 -5.30 -15.33
C ARG A 148 -17.83 -3.82 -15.11
N ALA A 149 -17.69 -3.36 -13.86
CA ALA A 149 -17.79 -1.94 -13.57
C ALA A 149 -16.77 -1.18 -14.43
N SER A 150 -17.22 -0.15 -15.10
CA SER A 150 -16.40 0.68 -15.99
C SER A 150 -15.43 1.58 -15.24
N GLY A 151 -15.42 1.54 -13.89
CA GLY A 151 -14.59 2.39 -13.04
C GLY A 151 -13.95 1.63 -11.89
N ARG A 152 -13.04 2.30 -11.20
CA ARG A 152 -12.45 1.83 -9.94
C ARG A 152 -13.11 2.56 -8.79
N LEU A 153 -13.45 1.82 -7.75
CA LEU A 153 -13.90 2.39 -6.48
C LEU A 153 -12.69 2.51 -5.58
N TYR A 154 -12.60 3.63 -4.90
CA TYR A 154 -11.64 3.88 -3.83
C TYR A 154 -12.40 4.00 -2.51
N CYS A 155 -11.92 3.29 -1.52
CA CYS A 155 -12.39 3.41 -0.14
C CYS A 155 -11.24 3.08 0.82
N HIS A 156 -11.37 3.52 2.05
CA HIS A 156 -10.51 3.10 3.15
C HIS A 156 -11.37 2.71 4.36
N SER A 157 -10.81 1.94 5.25
CA SER A 157 -11.37 1.67 6.56
C SER A 157 -10.97 2.76 7.55
N ASP A 158 -11.67 2.83 8.68
CA ASP A 158 -11.20 3.60 9.81
C ASP A 158 -9.79 3.15 10.25
N GLY A 159 -9.07 4.08 10.86
CA GLY A 159 -7.72 3.82 11.34
C GLY A 159 -7.73 2.77 12.47
N VAL A 160 -6.83 1.80 12.38
CA VAL A 160 -6.60 0.82 13.45
C VAL A 160 -5.41 1.26 14.28
N SER A 161 -5.55 1.24 15.60
CA SER A 161 -4.47 1.61 16.51
C SER A 161 -3.24 0.70 16.33
N MET A 162 -2.10 1.30 16.05
CA MET A 162 -0.83 0.59 15.99
C MET A 162 -0.47 -0.07 17.34
N ALA A 163 -0.91 0.52 18.45
CA ALA A 163 -0.75 -0.07 19.78
C ALA A 163 -1.52 -1.37 19.91
N ALA A 164 -2.76 -1.44 19.41
CA ALA A 164 -3.55 -2.66 19.41
C ALA A 164 -2.89 -3.76 18.55
N ILE A 165 -2.37 -3.44 17.37
CA ILE A 165 -1.65 -4.41 16.54
C ILE A 165 -0.39 -4.94 17.23
N LYS A 166 0.35 -4.08 17.91
CA LYS A 166 1.53 -4.47 18.70
C LYS A 166 1.15 -5.38 19.88
N LEU A 167 0.05 -5.06 20.57
CA LEU A 167 -0.45 -5.87 21.69
C LEU A 167 -0.82 -7.29 21.23
N ILE A 168 -1.55 -7.42 20.12
CA ILE A 168 -1.86 -8.72 19.51
C ILE A 168 -0.58 -9.47 19.19
N ARG A 169 0.40 -8.81 18.57
CA ARG A 169 1.69 -9.43 18.24
C ARG A 169 2.39 -10.01 19.48
N GLU A 170 2.45 -9.24 20.56
CA GLU A 170 3.09 -9.69 21.81
C GLU A 170 2.31 -10.81 22.49
N ALA A 171 0.97 -10.79 22.43
CA ALA A 171 0.12 -11.83 23.00
C ALA A 171 0.31 -13.22 22.35
N PHE A 172 0.71 -13.25 21.07
CA PHE A 172 0.97 -14.49 20.33
C PHE A 172 2.46 -14.85 20.24
N LYS A 173 3.34 -14.05 20.81
CA LYS A 173 4.78 -14.33 20.83
C LYS A 173 5.05 -15.60 21.64
N THR A 174 5.87 -16.48 21.07
CA THR A 174 6.43 -17.66 21.76
C THR A 174 7.96 -17.58 21.75
N ASP A 175 8.62 -18.41 22.53
CA ASP A 175 10.09 -18.43 22.59
C ASP A 175 10.72 -18.80 21.23
N ASP A 176 10.02 -19.61 20.43
CA ASP A 176 10.50 -20.10 19.14
C ASP A 176 10.05 -19.27 17.94
N VAL A 177 9.01 -18.44 18.08
CA VAL A 177 8.39 -17.74 16.95
C VAL A 177 8.19 -16.26 17.25
N ILE A 178 8.85 -15.44 16.43
CA ILE A 178 8.68 -13.99 16.46
C ILE A 178 7.80 -13.58 15.28
N TYR A 179 6.58 -13.14 15.56
CA TYR A 179 5.67 -12.62 14.56
C TYR A 179 6.02 -11.19 14.18
N THR A 180 5.94 -10.89 12.88
CA THR A 180 6.05 -9.51 12.38
C THR A 180 4.71 -8.80 12.45
N LEU A 181 4.71 -7.46 12.36
CA LEU A 181 3.45 -6.71 12.23
C LEU A 181 2.68 -7.12 10.98
N ASN A 182 3.39 -7.46 9.91
CA ASN A 182 2.77 -7.92 8.67
C ASN A 182 2.02 -9.24 8.86
N ASP A 183 2.56 -10.18 9.64
CA ASP A 183 1.88 -11.45 9.93
C ASP A 183 0.56 -11.22 10.64
N VAL A 184 0.53 -10.30 11.61
CA VAL A 184 -0.70 -9.92 12.33
C VAL A 184 -1.72 -9.30 11.37
N VAL A 185 -1.31 -8.32 10.56
CA VAL A 185 -2.21 -7.64 9.61
C VAL A 185 -2.77 -8.63 8.59
N VAL A 186 -1.93 -9.48 8.00
CA VAL A 186 -2.37 -10.50 7.03
C VAL A 186 -3.34 -11.50 7.67
N THR A 187 -3.11 -11.89 8.93
CA THR A 187 -4.01 -12.79 9.67
C THR A 187 -5.37 -12.13 9.91
N ILE A 188 -5.40 -10.87 10.32
CA ILE A 188 -6.65 -10.11 10.50
C ILE A 188 -7.42 -10.00 9.18
N LEU A 189 -6.75 -9.62 8.08
CA LEU A 189 -7.36 -9.53 6.76
C LEU A 189 -7.91 -10.89 6.30
N ASN A 190 -7.15 -11.97 6.47
CA ASN A 190 -7.61 -13.32 6.12
C ASN A 190 -8.86 -13.71 6.93
N ARG A 191 -8.88 -13.41 8.23
CA ARG A 191 -10.04 -13.66 9.08
C ARG A 191 -11.25 -12.86 8.62
N ALA A 192 -11.08 -11.58 8.31
CA ALA A 192 -12.15 -10.72 7.81
C ALA A 192 -12.72 -11.25 6.49
N MET A 193 -11.85 -11.67 5.56
CA MET A 193 -12.26 -12.29 4.30
C MET A 193 -13.07 -13.58 4.52
N CYS A 194 -12.62 -14.45 5.44
CA CYS A 194 -13.34 -15.68 5.76
C CYS A 194 -14.74 -15.39 6.35
N VAL A 195 -14.84 -14.43 7.27
CA VAL A 195 -16.11 -14.03 7.87
C VAL A 195 -17.06 -13.46 6.83
N THR A 196 -16.55 -12.60 5.94
CA THR A 196 -17.34 -11.99 4.86
C THR A 196 -17.83 -13.07 3.88
N ALA A 197 -16.94 -13.98 3.47
CA ALA A 197 -17.31 -15.09 2.61
C ALA A 197 -18.40 -15.97 3.23
N ASN A 198 -18.23 -16.36 4.49
CA ASN A 198 -19.23 -17.16 5.18
C ASN A 198 -20.61 -16.46 5.21
N ARG A 199 -20.64 -15.15 5.49
CA ARG A 199 -21.89 -14.38 5.46
C ARG A 199 -22.52 -14.36 4.06
N MET A 200 -21.72 -14.24 3.02
CA MET A 200 -22.22 -14.23 1.62
C MET A 200 -22.74 -15.59 1.18
N TYR A 201 -22.19 -16.69 1.68
CA TYR A 201 -22.56 -18.06 1.30
C TYR A 201 -23.58 -18.72 2.24
N SER A 202 -23.72 -18.24 3.49
CA SER A 202 -24.71 -18.76 4.45
C SER A 202 -26.08 -18.10 4.33
N GLY A 203 -26.23 -17.12 3.47
CA GLY A 203 -27.46 -16.39 3.20
C GLY A 203 -28.30 -16.94 2.03
N ASN A 204 -27.98 -18.16 1.55
CA ASN A 204 -28.76 -18.89 0.54
C ASN A 204 -29.33 -20.17 1.12
#